data_7c98c23a3017011159bd261e3f1fff40
#
_entry.id   7c98c23a3017011159bd261e3f1fff40
#
_cell.length_a   1.000
_cell.length_b   1.000
_cell.length_c   1.000
_cell.angle_alpha   90.00
_cell.angle_beta   90.00
_cell.angle_gamma   90.00
#
_symmetry.space_group_name_H-M   'P 1'
#
loop_
_entity.id
_entity.type
_entity.pdbx_description
1 polymer ?
#
loop_
_entity_poly.entity_id
_entity_poly.type
_entity_poly.pdbx_seq_one_letter_code
_entity_poly.pdbx_strand_id
1 'polypeptide(L)'
;MKKNIIVLILVSVGFFSCNQTSKSTPENGGEDTFELIKDQQKSANTDKGVYTKYEYTNSKGAKLTIQNSFPKGGIKYTDPKGHKYIYAVFWTRIINETDNPIELKIDFPVDSYEIPALPGKYYKTLIPSDTMKIQKIPLFNYGLTNLEPFLDKNIDKPSSLKRAVKPKESTGFYVVTLRLIGGGDKYGVLRTKLSLKGQKLFYKIRDKEIECGSIEIK
;
A
#
# COMPACT_ATOMS: atom_id res chain seq x y z
N MET A 1 10.83 -80.44 -8.51
CA MET A 1 10.90 -79.08 -9.05
C MET A 1 9.67 -78.33 -8.60
N LYS A 2 9.80 -77.41 -7.61
CA LYS A 2 8.71 -76.65 -7.10
C LYS A 2 8.85 -75.21 -7.69
N LYS A 3 7.85 -74.77 -8.48
CA LYS A 3 7.78 -73.44 -9.03
C LYS A 3 7.15 -72.52 -7.99
N ASN A 4 7.92 -71.56 -7.48
CA ASN A 4 7.38 -70.48 -6.63
C ASN A 4 6.83 -69.38 -7.54
N ILE A 5 5.52 -69.12 -7.42
CA ILE A 5 4.85 -68.00 -8.04
C ILE A 5 4.90 -66.84 -7.04
N ILE A 6 5.63 -65.76 -7.38
CA ILE A 6 5.66 -64.52 -6.62
C ILE A 6 4.51 -63.63 -7.15
N VAL A 7 3.51 -63.47 -6.32
CA VAL A 7 2.41 -62.51 -6.59
C VAL A 7 2.86 -61.11 -6.14
N LEU A 8 3.05 -60.25 -7.12
CA LEU A 8 3.39 -58.82 -6.88
C LEU A 8 2.08 -58.05 -6.66
N ILE A 9 1.81 -57.68 -5.40
CA ILE A 9 0.67 -56.80 -5.06
C ILE A 9 1.11 -55.36 -5.26
N LEU A 10 0.61 -54.70 -6.30
CA LEU A 10 0.75 -53.28 -6.53
C LEU A 10 -0.25 -52.55 -5.62
N VAL A 11 0.26 -51.95 -4.54
CA VAL A 11 -0.50 -51.04 -3.70
C VAL A 11 -0.44 -49.64 -4.35
N SER A 12 -1.53 -49.24 -5.00
CA SER A 12 -1.71 -47.86 -5.50
C SER A 12 -2.06 -46.95 -4.34
N VAL A 13 -1.07 -46.20 -3.85
CA VAL A 13 -1.30 -45.12 -2.88
C VAL A 13 -1.86 -43.94 -3.62
N GLY A 14 -3.19 -43.76 -3.56
CA GLY A 14 -3.85 -42.58 -4.04
C GLY A 14 -3.50 -41.38 -3.16
N PHE A 15 -2.72 -40.44 -3.69
CA PHE A 15 -2.53 -39.14 -3.07
C PHE A 15 -3.81 -38.32 -3.23
N PHE A 16 -4.67 -38.32 -2.20
CA PHE A 16 -5.69 -37.30 -2.06
C PHE A 16 -4.98 -36.00 -1.67
N SER A 17 -4.72 -35.16 -2.66
CA SER A 17 -4.37 -33.76 -2.42
C SER A 17 -5.61 -33.05 -1.88
N CYS A 18 -5.75 -32.98 -0.56
CA CYS A 18 -6.68 -32.06 0.07
C CYS A 18 -6.18 -30.64 -0.16
N ASN A 19 -6.77 -29.97 -1.14
CA ASN A 19 -6.69 -28.52 -1.27
C ASN A 19 -7.52 -27.93 -0.13
N GLN A 20 -6.90 -27.76 1.05
CA GLN A 20 -7.49 -26.98 2.14
C GLN A 20 -7.47 -25.50 1.75
N THR A 21 -8.51 -25.09 1.05
CA THR A 21 -8.92 -23.68 1.07
C THR A 21 -9.26 -23.38 2.52
N SER A 22 -8.37 -22.69 3.21
CA SER A 22 -8.65 -22.11 4.53
C SER A 22 -9.77 -21.07 4.33
N LYS A 23 -11.01 -21.50 4.51
CA LYS A 23 -12.11 -20.59 4.80
C LYS A 23 -11.78 -19.91 6.12
N SER A 24 -11.22 -18.70 6.05
CA SER A 24 -11.27 -17.78 7.18
C SER A 24 -12.74 -17.57 7.50
N THR A 25 -13.13 -17.97 8.72
CA THR A 25 -14.43 -17.65 9.31
C THR A 25 -14.62 -16.14 9.16
N PRO A 26 -15.74 -15.62 8.62
CA PRO A 26 -15.96 -14.19 8.60
C PRO A 26 -16.14 -13.74 10.04
N GLU A 27 -15.18 -13.00 10.58
CA GLU A 27 -15.45 -12.11 11.73
C GLU A 27 -16.66 -11.27 11.33
N ASN A 28 -17.61 -11.09 12.25
CA ASN A 28 -18.82 -10.30 12.09
C ASN A 28 -18.50 -8.90 11.56
N GLY A 29 -18.31 -8.77 10.25
CA GLY A 29 -18.15 -7.52 9.55
C GLY A 29 -19.52 -6.83 9.49
N GLY A 30 -19.66 -5.67 10.12
CA GLY A 30 -20.84 -4.84 9.98
C GLY A 30 -21.14 -4.57 8.49
N GLU A 31 -22.37 -4.15 8.19
CA GLU A 31 -22.86 -3.93 6.81
C GLU A 31 -21.97 -3.04 5.93
N ASP A 32 -21.09 -2.24 6.53
CA ASP A 32 -20.19 -1.30 5.85
C ASP A 32 -18.73 -1.79 5.74
N THR A 33 -18.47 -3.07 6.07
CA THR A 33 -17.14 -3.66 5.95
C THR A 33 -16.81 -4.01 4.49
N PHE A 34 -15.68 -3.53 4.00
CA PHE A 34 -15.21 -3.79 2.64
C PHE A 34 -14.31 -5.02 2.56
N GLU A 35 -14.57 -5.86 1.57
CA GLU A 35 -13.75 -7.03 1.22
C GLU A 35 -13.05 -6.84 -0.13
N LEU A 36 -11.82 -7.31 -0.22
CA LEU A 36 -11.04 -7.26 -1.46
C LEU A 36 -11.60 -8.26 -2.48
N ILE A 37 -12.06 -7.77 -3.62
CA ILE A 37 -12.56 -8.61 -4.72
C ILE A 37 -11.56 -8.74 -5.87
N LYS A 38 -10.60 -7.80 -5.98
CA LYS A 38 -9.61 -7.82 -7.06
C LYS A 38 -8.33 -7.13 -6.66
N ASP A 39 -7.21 -7.84 -6.80
CA ASP A 39 -5.85 -7.32 -6.68
C ASP A 39 -5.17 -7.36 -8.05
N GLN A 40 -4.75 -6.21 -8.55
CA GLN A 40 -3.99 -6.09 -9.79
C GLN A 40 -2.68 -5.37 -9.50
N GLN A 41 -1.58 -6.07 -9.69
CA GLN A 41 -0.25 -5.49 -9.70
C GLN A 41 0.24 -5.40 -11.16
N LYS A 42 0.61 -4.21 -11.60
CA LYS A 42 1.01 -3.94 -12.98
C LYS A 42 2.51 -3.67 -13.12
N SER A 43 3.06 -3.96 -14.30
CA SER A 43 4.43 -3.55 -14.62
C SER A 43 4.47 -2.07 -15.03
N ALA A 44 5.62 -1.43 -14.86
CA ALA A 44 5.79 0.01 -15.14
C ALA A 44 5.40 0.43 -16.56
N ASN A 45 5.36 -0.51 -17.52
CA ASN A 45 5.14 -0.23 -18.94
C ASN A 45 3.67 -0.34 -19.37
N THR A 46 2.76 -0.82 -18.52
CA THR A 46 1.41 -1.19 -18.95
C THR A 46 0.30 -0.23 -18.54
N ASP A 47 0.52 0.71 -17.59
CA ASP A 47 -0.51 1.65 -17.16
C ASP A 47 0.11 2.93 -16.61
N LYS A 48 -0.19 4.04 -17.23
CA LYS A 48 0.07 5.45 -16.88
C LYS A 48 0.38 5.72 -15.39
N GLY A 49 1.46 5.08 -14.84
CA GLY A 49 1.94 5.34 -13.49
C GLY A 49 1.26 4.58 -12.36
N VAL A 50 0.29 3.69 -12.62
CA VAL A 50 -0.37 2.86 -11.60
C VAL A 50 0.46 1.60 -11.35
N TYR A 51 0.84 1.37 -10.08
CA TYR A 51 1.55 0.17 -9.63
C TYR A 51 0.60 -0.91 -9.16
N THR A 52 -0.35 -0.57 -8.26
CA THR A 52 -1.38 -1.50 -7.82
C THR A 52 -2.77 -0.88 -7.94
N LYS A 53 -3.75 -1.72 -8.25
CA LYS A 53 -5.17 -1.38 -8.23
C LYS A 53 -5.91 -2.44 -7.42
N TYR A 54 -6.53 -2.03 -6.32
CA TYR A 54 -7.37 -2.85 -5.46
C TYR A 54 -8.82 -2.46 -5.64
N GLU A 55 -9.69 -3.43 -5.87
CA GLU A 55 -11.13 -3.25 -5.95
C GLU A 55 -11.77 -3.97 -4.76
N TYR A 56 -12.62 -3.27 -4.03
CA TYR A 56 -13.30 -3.75 -2.83
C TYR A 56 -14.81 -3.66 -3.03
N THR A 57 -15.54 -4.52 -2.33
CA THR A 57 -17.01 -4.45 -2.21
C THR A 57 -17.42 -4.70 -0.76
N ASN A 58 -18.56 -4.16 -0.35
CA ASN A 58 -19.19 -4.54 0.92
C ASN A 58 -20.38 -5.49 0.67
N SER A 59 -21.02 -5.95 1.73
CA SER A 59 -22.17 -6.85 1.68
C SER A 59 -23.38 -6.28 0.92
N LYS A 60 -23.47 -4.95 0.81
CA LYS A 60 -24.52 -4.23 0.05
C LYS A 60 -24.16 -4.01 -1.43
N GLY A 61 -22.99 -4.52 -1.89
CA GLY A 61 -22.52 -4.33 -3.26
C GLY A 61 -21.91 -2.95 -3.54
N ALA A 62 -21.73 -2.12 -2.52
CA ALA A 62 -21.04 -0.84 -2.66
C ALA A 62 -19.55 -1.06 -2.97
N LYS A 63 -19.00 -0.31 -3.94
CA LYS A 63 -17.65 -0.52 -4.44
C LYS A 63 -16.72 0.63 -4.07
N LEU A 64 -15.46 0.27 -3.83
CA LEU A 64 -14.37 1.19 -3.59
C LEU A 64 -13.13 0.73 -4.37
N THR A 65 -12.42 1.66 -5.00
CA THR A 65 -11.15 1.35 -5.67
C THR A 65 -10.01 2.16 -5.07
N ILE A 66 -8.89 1.49 -4.75
CA ILE A 66 -7.62 2.12 -4.34
C ILE A 66 -6.57 1.88 -5.41
N GLN A 67 -5.98 2.96 -5.93
CA GLN A 67 -4.87 2.93 -6.86
C GLN A 67 -3.62 3.51 -6.22
N ASN A 68 -2.49 2.82 -6.35
CA ASN A 68 -1.18 3.27 -5.87
C ASN A 68 -0.22 3.41 -7.05
N SER A 69 0.66 4.41 -6.97
CA SER A 69 1.63 4.70 -8.03
C SER A 69 2.92 3.90 -7.90
N PHE A 70 3.70 3.90 -8.99
CA PHE A 70 5.14 3.68 -8.91
C PHE A 70 5.83 4.83 -8.18
N PRO A 71 7.07 4.64 -7.65
CA PRO A 71 7.86 5.75 -7.13
C PRO A 71 8.33 6.68 -8.23
N LYS A 72 8.36 7.98 -7.96
CA LYS A 72 9.21 8.94 -8.64
C LYS A 72 10.16 9.56 -7.63
N GLY A 73 11.41 9.83 -8.01
CA GLY A 73 12.39 10.40 -7.10
C GLY A 73 13.71 9.65 -7.12
N GLY A 74 14.18 9.18 -5.97
CA GLY A 74 15.57 8.74 -5.77
C GLY A 74 16.48 9.94 -5.56
N ILE A 75 15.91 11.05 -5.08
CA ILE A 75 16.59 12.34 -4.93
C ILE A 75 17.19 12.42 -3.55
N LYS A 76 18.44 12.89 -3.48
CA LYS A 76 19.12 13.15 -2.23
C LYS A 76 18.57 14.43 -1.59
N TYR A 77 18.39 14.38 -0.29
CA TYR A 77 17.95 15.50 0.53
C TYR A 77 18.77 15.50 1.83
N THR A 78 19.15 16.68 2.30
CA THR A 78 19.80 16.86 3.58
C THR A 78 18.89 17.71 4.46
N ASP A 79 18.53 17.19 5.64
CA ASP A 79 17.66 17.92 6.58
C ASP A 79 18.42 19.07 7.26
N PRO A 80 17.75 19.98 7.94
CA PRO A 80 18.38 21.09 8.66
C PRO A 80 19.37 20.67 9.78
N LYS A 81 19.31 19.40 10.22
CA LYS A 81 20.22 18.81 11.21
C LYS A 81 21.45 18.13 10.57
N GLY A 82 21.55 18.14 9.23
CA GLY A 82 22.63 17.54 8.47
C GLY A 82 22.49 16.06 8.17
N HIS A 83 21.36 15.42 8.49
CA HIS A 83 21.10 14.03 8.11
C HIS A 83 20.79 13.93 6.62
N LYS A 84 21.39 12.92 5.99
CA LYS A 84 21.23 12.70 4.55
C LYS A 84 20.20 11.62 4.27
N TYR A 85 19.24 11.93 3.42
CA TYR A 85 18.16 11.04 3.00
C TYR A 85 18.15 10.85 1.48
N ILE A 86 17.50 9.78 1.07
CA ILE A 86 16.94 9.61 -0.27
C ILE A 86 15.42 9.58 -0.13
N TYR A 87 14.70 10.34 -0.95
CA TYR A 87 13.25 10.31 -0.96
C TYR A 87 12.67 9.83 -2.29
N ALA A 88 11.46 9.30 -2.19
CA ALA A 88 10.60 9.00 -3.32
C ALA A 88 9.20 9.56 -3.09
N VAL A 89 8.59 10.06 -4.16
CA VAL A 89 7.22 10.56 -4.20
C VAL A 89 6.33 9.48 -4.78
N PHE A 90 5.23 9.23 -4.10
CA PHE A 90 4.14 8.36 -4.52
C PHE A 90 2.85 9.16 -4.57
N TRP A 91 1.85 8.62 -5.24
CA TRP A 91 0.47 9.04 -5.08
C TRP A 91 -0.43 7.84 -4.84
N THR A 92 -1.50 8.10 -4.12
CA THR A 92 -2.62 7.18 -3.97
C THR A 92 -3.90 7.88 -4.40
N ARG A 93 -4.77 7.18 -5.11
CA ARG A 93 -6.10 7.63 -5.49
C ARG A 93 -7.14 6.68 -4.92
N ILE A 94 -8.16 7.25 -4.27
CA ILE A 94 -9.33 6.53 -3.78
C ILE A 94 -10.52 6.96 -4.62
N ILE A 95 -11.23 5.99 -5.18
CA ILE A 95 -12.42 6.18 -5.99
C ILE A 95 -13.60 5.63 -5.22
N ASN A 96 -14.50 6.53 -4.84
CA ASN A 96 -15.75 6.18 -4.17
C ASN A 96 -16.80 5.84 -5.22
N GLU A 97 -17.05 4.57 -5.45
CA GLU A 97 -18.08 4.08 -6.38
C GLU A 97 -19.41 3.82 -5.65
N THR A 98 -19.50 4.14 -4.35
CA THR A 98 -20.72 3.98 -3.54
C THR A 98 -21.71 5.11 -3.82
N ASP A 99 -22.93 4.97 -3.33
CA ASP A 99 -23.98 6.00 -3.39
C ASP A 99 -23.97 6.96 -2.19
N ASN A 100 -23.05 6.72 -1.23
CA ASN A 100 -22.86 7.53 -0.04
C ASN A 100 -21.49 8.20 -0.02
N PRO A 101 -21.31 9.34 0.66
CA PRO A 101 -20.00 9.90 0.88
C PRO A 101 -19.20 8.99 1.81
N ILE A 102 -17.87 8.96 1.62
CA ILE A 102 -16.94 8.28 2.52
C ILE A 102 -16.05 9.30 3.21
N GLU A 103 -15.69 9.03 4.46
CA GLU A 103 -14.67 9.75 5.20
C GLU A 103 -13.38 8.95 5.22
N LEU A 104 -12.30 9.55 4.72
CA LEU A 104 -10.95 9.02 4.71
C LEU A 104 -10.14 9.67 5.84
N LYS A 105 -9.53 8.85 6.70
CA LYS A 105 -8.54 9.28 7.70
C LYS A 105 -7.26 8.48 7.52
N ILE A 106 -6.13 9.18 7.47
CA ILE A 106 -4.79 8.57 7.42
C ILE A 106 -3.91 9.30 8.43
N ASP A 107 -3.14 8.54 9.20
CA ASP A 107 -2.19 9.04 10.19
C ASP A 107 -0.88 8.25 10.08
N PHE A 108 0.22 8.93 9.82
CA PHE A 108 1.57 8.38 9.85
C PHE A 108 2.33 8.92 11.07
N PRO A 109 2.58 8.10 12.09
CA PRO A 109 3.49 8.45 13.18
C PRO A 109 4.92 8.66 12.64
N VAL A 110 5.74 9.40 13.39
CA VAL A 110 7.09 9.76 12.96
C VAL A 110 7.97 8.53 12.72
N ASP A 111 7.87 7.51 13.57
CA ASP A 111 8.78 6.37 13.63
C ASP A 111 8.03 5.03 13.55
N SER A 112 7.29 4.81 12.45
CA SER A 112 6.44 3.62 12.30
C SER A 112 7.10 2.47 11.55
N TYR A 113 8.03 2.77 10.64
CA TYR A 113 8.64 1.79 9.74
C TYR A 113 10.14 1.75 9.95
N GLU A 114 10.62 0.85 10.81
CA GLU A 114 12.04 0.67 11.02
C GLU A 114 12.74 0.19 9.75
N ILE A 115 13.93 0.73 9.48
CA ILE A 115 14.76 0.32 8.34
C ILE A 115 15.50 -0.96 8.72
N PRO A 116 15.26 -2.12 8.07
CA PRO A 116 15.77 -3.42 8.53
C PRO A 116 17.28 -3.50 8.71
N ALA A 117 18.04 -2.78 7.88
CA ALA A 117 19.50 -2.78 7.95
C ALA A 117 20.08 -1.65 8.82
N LEU A 118 19.25 -0.87 9.46
CA LEU A 118 19.64 0.25 10.32
C LEU A 118 18.80 0.24 11.60
N PRO A 119 19.07 -0.65 12.57
CA PRO A 119 18.31 -0.73 13.82
C PRO A 119 18.18 0.63 14.51
N GLY A 120 16.98 0.95 14.99
CA GLY A 120 16.66 2.24 15.61
C GLY A 120 16.55 3.41 14.62
N LYS A 121 16.62 3.16 13.30
CA LYS A 121 16.35 4.15 12.26
C LYS A 121 15.08 3.80 11.49
N TYR A 122 14.31 4.82 11.13
CA TYR A 122 12.99 4.68 10.58
C TYR A 122 12.85 5.37 9.22
N TYR A 123 11.99 4.83 8.36
CA TYR A 123 11.50 5.60 7.21
C TYR A 123 10.67 6.77 7.73
N LYS A 124 10.81 7.92 7.11
CA LYS A 124 9.91 9.06 7.32
C LYS A 124 8.85 9.04 6.23
N THR A 125 7.58 9.05 6.61
CA THR A 125 6.44 9.00 5.67
C THR A 125 5.56 10.21 5.90
N LEU A 126 5.43 11.05 4.88
CA LEU A 126 4.77 12.35 4.97
C LEU A 126 3.72 12.51 3.89
N ILE A 127 2.64 13.23 4.21
CA ILE A 127 1.55 13.56 3.28
C ILE A 127 1.58 15.08 3.06
N PRO A 128 2.05 15.56 1.91
CA PRO A 128 1.87 16.96 1.52
C PRO A 128 0.39 17.34 1.41
N SER A 129 0.06 18.60 1.71
CA SER A 129 -1.32 19.09 1.65
C SER A 129 -1.89 19.17 0.23
N ASP A 130 -1.03 19.12 -0.78
CA ASP A 130 -1.41 19.20 -2.17
C ASP A 130 -2.33 18.04 -2.58
N THR A 131 -3.34 18.35 -3.39
CA THR A 131 -4.19 17.33 -4.01
C THR A 131 -3.54 16.84 -5.30
N MET A 132 -3.35 15.52 -5.38
CA MET A 132 -2.86 14.87 -6.60
C MET A 132 -3.96 14.86 -7.67
N LYS A 133 -3.59 15.23 -8.90
CA LYS A 133 -4.45 15.19 -10.08
C LYS A 133 -3.86 14.27 -11.14
N ILE A 134 -4.71 13.49 -11.83
CA ILE A 134 -4.28 12.50 -12.84
C ILE A 134 -3.44 13.14 -13.95
N GLN A 135 -3.78 14.36 -14.35
CA GLN A 135 -3.06 15.10 -15.38
C GLN A 135 -1.59 15.36 -15.05
N LYS A 136 -1.24 15.31 -13.75
CA LYS A 136 0.13 15.49 -13.25
C LYS A 136 0.98 14.20 -13.28
N ILE A 137 0.40 13.04 -13.58
CA ILE A 137 1.11 11.76 -13.61
C ILE A 137 2.39 11.79 -14.48
N PRO A 138 2.40 12.38 -15.69
CA PRO A 138 3.61 12.42 -16.51
C PRO A 138 4.72 13.32 -15.95
N LEU A 139 4.39 14.29 -15.10
CA LEU A 139 5.33 15.30 -14.62
C LEU A 139 6.34 14.71 -13.63
N PHE A 140 7.50 15.34 -13.51
CA PHE A 140 8.50 15.04 -12.48
C PHE A 140 7.85 15.13 -11.08
N ASN A 141 8.17 14.19 -10.19
CA ASN A 141 7.53 14.05 -8.86
C ASN A 141 6.00 14.14 -8.91
N TYR A 142 5.37 13.73 -10.03
CA TYR A 142 3.92 13.86 -10.23
C TYR A 142 3.42 15.31 -10.12
N GLY A 143 4.28 16.27 -10.46
CA GLY A 143 3.98 17.72 -10.39
C GLY A 143 3.90 18.27 -8.96
N LEU A 144 4.41 17.55 -7.98
CA LEU A 144 4.61 18.07 -6.62
C LEU A 144 5.85 18.97 -6.62
N THR A 145 5.68 20.22 -6.19
CA THR A 145 6.71 21.25 -6.12
C THR A 145 6.97 21.66 -4.66
N ASN A 146 7.98 22.49 -4.42
CA ASN A 146 8.31 23.03 -3.09
C ASN A 146 8.51 21.95 -2.01
N LEU A 147 9.07 20.78 -2.41
CA LEU A 147 9.17 19.64 -1.53
C LEU A 147 10.22 19.83 -0.43
N GLU A 148 11.39 20.41 -0.72
CA GLU A 148 12.43 20.61 0.29
C GLU A 148 11.97 21.52 1.45
N PRO A 149 11.37 22.71 1.22
CA PRO A 149 10.83 23.51 2.30
C PRO A 149 9.72 22.81 3.10
N PHE A 150 8.95 21.93 2.47
CA PHE A 150 7.95 21.10 3.17
C PHE A 150 8.64 20.06 4.06
N LEU A 151 9.69 19.39 3.57
CA LEU A 151 10.45 18.39 4.32
C LEU A 151 11.14 19.03 5.52
N ASP A 152 11.80 20.19 5.35
CA ASP A 152 12.50 20.90 6.43
C ASP A 152 11.59 21.17 7.63
N LYS A 153 10.33 21.46 7.37
CA LYS A 153 9.34 21.79 8.42
C LYS A 153 8.68 20.57 9.07
N ASN A 154 8.64 19.44 8.36
CA ASN A 154 7.73 18.34 8.72
C ASN A 154 8.40 16.98 8.93
N ILE A 155 9.68 16.81 8.60
CA ILE A 155 10.37 15.50 8.64
C ILE A 155 10.34 14.81 10.01
N ASP A 156 10.28 15.58 11.09
CA ASP A 156 10.22 15.09 12.46
C ASP A 156 8.83 15.23 13.10
N LYS A 157 7.79 15.39 12.29
CA LYS A 157 6.40 15.51 12.74
C LYS A 157 5.54 14.36 12.23
N PRO A 158 4.52 13.95 12.97
CA PRO A 158 3.49 13.05 12.43
C PRO A 158 2.78 13.73 11.25
N SER A 159 2.30 12.93 10.33
CA SER A 159 1.62 13.42 9.13
C SER A 159 0.25 12.80 8.99
N SER A 160 -0.78 13.61 8.81
CA SER A 160 -2.16 13.15 8.75
C SER A 160 -2.93 13.72 7.57
N LEU A 161 -3.98 13.02 7.18
CA LEU A 161 -4.94 13.42 6.15
C LEU A 161 -6.34 13.06 6.59
N LYS A 162 -7.25 14.03 6.52
CA LYS A 162 -8.70 13.80 6.65
C LYS A 162 -9.40 14.39 5.43
N ARG A 163 -10.21 13.55 4.72
CA ARG A 163 -10.96 14.00 3.54
C ARG A 163 -12.30 13.29 3.45
N ALA A 164 -13.33 14.05 3.07
CA ALA A 164 -14.59 13.49 2.59
C ALA A 164 -14.51 13.29 1.06
N VAL A 165 -14.98 12.17 0.57
CA VAL A 165 -15.08 11.87 -0.87
C VAL A 165 -16.55 11.63 -1.18
N LYS A 166 -17.13 12.48 -2.03
CA LYS A 166 -18.54 12.38 -2.41
C LYS A 166 -18.83 11.09 -3.18
N PRO A 167 -20.10 10.69 -3.23
CA PRO A 167 -20.54 9.58 -4.08
C PRO A 167 -20.05 9.74 -5.53
N LYS A 168 -19.56 8.66 -6.12
CA LYS A 168 -19.09 8.58 -7.52
C LYS A 168 -17.91 9.52 -7.85
N GLU A 169 -17.29 10.12 -6.83
CA GLU A 169 -16.10 10.96 -6.98
C GLU A 169 -14.81 10.24 -6.56
N SER A 170 -13.68 10.88 -6.74
CA SER A 170 -12.39 10.38 -6.30
C SER A 170 -11.52 11.47 -5.69
N THR A 171 -10.63 11.06 -4.80
CA THR A 171 -9.58 11.95 -4.25
C THR A 171 -8.21 11.34 -4.48
N GLY A 172 -7.22 12.18 -4.76
CA GLY A 172 -5.82 11.79 -4.86
C GLY A 172 -4.96 12.58 -3.89
N PHE A 173 -3.96 11.93 -3.31
CA PHE A 173 -2.99 12.56 -2.42
C PHE A 173 -1.59 12.03 -2.67
N TYR A 174 -0.60 12.80 -2.26
CA TYR A 174 0.80 12.41 -2.34
C TYR A 174 1.26 11.75 -1.05
N VAL A 175 2.19 10.82 -1.17
CA VAL A 175 2.95 10.28 -0.06
C VAL A 175 4.44 10.41 -0.40
N VAL A 176 5.20 11.04 0.48
CA VAL A 176 6.65 11.17 0.36
C VAL A 176 7.30 10.27 1.40
N THR A 177 8.09 9.31 0.94
CA THR A 177 8.81 8.41 1.85
C THR A 177 10.29 8.66 1.73
N LEU A 178 10.94 8.95 2.88
CA LEU A 178 12.38 9.18 2.97
C LEU A 178 13.06 8.03 3.70
N ARG A 179 14.25 7.69 3.24
CA ARG A 179 15.16 6.73 3.89
C ARG A 179 16.48 7.42 4.20
N LEU A 180 16.97 7.25 5.44
CA LEU A 180 18.29 7.71 5.82
C LEU A 180 19.38 7.03 4.96
N ILE A 181 20.34 7.78 4.49
CA ILE A 181 21.51 7.26 3.77
C ILE A 181 22.53 6.82 4.81
N GLY A 182 22.94 5.55 4.78
CA GLY A 182 23.93 4.97 5.68
C GLY A 182 23.95 3.44 5.57
N GLY A 183 25.06 2.81 5.98
CA GLY A 183 25.12 1.35 6.15
C GLY A 183 25.38 0.50 4.90
N GLY A 184 25.86 1.05 3.81
CA GLY A 184 26.37 0.25 2.67
C GLY A 184 25.33 -0.52 1.86
N ASP A 185 24.05 -0.32 2.14
CA ASP A 185 22.98 -1.10 1.58
C ASP A 185 22.66 -0.79 0.12
N LYS A 186 22.79 -1.80 -0.72
CA LYS A 186 22.18 -1.82 -2.06
C LYS A 186 20.66 -2.05 -1.94
N TYR A 187 19.91 -1.01 -1.58
CA TYR A 187 18.46 -1.12 -1.57
C TYR A 187 17.91 -1.02 -3.00
N GLY A 188 17.12 -2.00 -3.38
CA GLY A 188 16.32 -1.95 -4.59
C GLY A 188 15.32 -0.79 -4.56
N VAL A 189 14.55 -0.63 -5.64
CA VAL A 189 13.54 0.42 -5.78
C VAL A 189 12.52 0.30 -4.66
N LEU A 190 12.28 1.40 -3.95
CA LEU A 190 11.25 1.46 -2.91
C LEU A 190 9.87 1.24 -3.54
N ARG A 191 9.06 0.40 -2.92
CA ARG A 191 7.65 0.18 -3.29
C ARG A 191 6.79 0.38 -2.05
N THR A 192 5.73 1.13 -2.23
CA THR A 192 4.73 1.35 -1.18
C THR A 192 3.34 1.14 -1.74
N LYS A 193 2.38 0.83 -0.89
CA LYS A 193 0.99 0.67 -1.26
C LYS A 193 0.06 0.88 -0.07
N LEU A 194 -1.08 1.52 -0.33
CA LEU A 194 -2.22 1.58 0.58
C LEU A 194 -3.19 0.46 0.22
N SER A 195 -3.70 -0.22 1.21
CA SER A 195 -4.74 -1.25 1.10
C SER A 195 -5.78 -1.10 2.19
N LEU A 196 -6.93 -1.77 2.03
CA LEU A 196 -8.03 -1.75 2.99
C LEU A 196 -8.30 -3.18 3.46
N LYS A 197 -8.57 -3.35 4.76
CA LYS A 197 -9.07 -4.60 5.36
C LYS A 197 -10.23 -4.22 6.27
N GLY A 198 -11.44 -4.62 5.91
CA GLY A 198 -12.64 -4.11 6.54
C GLY A 198 -12.79 -2.59 6.31
N GLN A 199 -12.73 -1.82 7.36
CA GLN A 199 -12.71 -0.34 7.30
C GLN A 199 -11.32 0.25 7.60
N LYS A 200 -10.35 -0.59 7.95
CA LYS A 200 -9.00 -0.16 8.35
C LYS A 200 -8.07 -0.07 7.16
N LEU A 201 -7.34 1.03 7.09
CA LEU A 201 -6.32 1.29 6.09
C LEU A 201 -4.94 0.82 6.58
N PHE A 202 -4.25 0.15 5.68
CA PHE A 202 -2.89 -0.34 5.90
C PHE A 202 -1.95 0.22 4.85
N TYR A 203 -0.83 0.77 5.31
CA TYR A 203 0.21 1.22 4.41
C TYR A 203 1.41 0.28 4.50
N LYS A 204 1.82 -0.23 3.36
CA LYS A 204 2.94 -1.16 3.23
C LYS A 204 4.15 -0.46 2.65
N ILE A 205 5.30 -0.59 3.33
CA ILE A 205 6.62 -0.21 2.84
C ILE A 205 7.45 -1.49 2.79
N ARG A 206 7.81 -1.95 1.59
CA ARG A 206 8.47 -3.25 1.36
C ARG A 206 7.64 -4.39 1.97
N ASP A 207 8.20 -5.08 2.98
CA ASP A 207 7.57 -6.23 3.63
C ASP A 207 6.83 -5.86 4.92
N LYS A 208 7.01 -4.63 5.43
CA LYS A 208 6.32 -4.15 6.62
C LYS A 208 5.01 -3.45 6.25
N GLU A 209 3.95 -3.85 6.92
CA GLU A 209 2.61 -3.25 6.80
C GLU A 209 2.16 -2.77 8.18
N ILE A 210 1.64 -1.56 8.26
CA ILE A 210 1.04 -1.02 9.49
C ILE A 210 -0.35 -0.46 9.22
N GLU A 211 -1.20 -0.54 10.22
CA GLU A 211 -2.47 0.19 10.24
C GLU A 211 -2.17 1.70 10.28
N CYS A 212 -2.79 2.46 9.40
CA CYS A 212 -2.54 3.88 9.25
C CYS A 212 -3.81 4.72 9.15
N GLY A 213 -4.99 4.16 9.39
CA GLY A 213 -6.23 4.93 9.33
C GLY A 213 -7.46 4.12 9.01
N SER A 214 -8.49 4.80 8.51
CA SER A 214 -9.78 4.19 8.20
C SER A 214 -10.49 4.84 7.01
N ILE A 215 -11.44 4.08 6.45
CA ILE A 215 -12.49 4.58 5.55
C ILE A 215 -13.84 4.22 6.15
N GLU A 216 -14.71 5.22 6.30
CA GLU A 216 -16.07 5.06 6.82
C GLU A 216 -17.08 5.57 5.80
N ILE A 217 -18.17 4.82 5.57
CA ILE A 217 -19.34 5.29 4.82
C ILE A 217 -20.16 6.19 5.75
N LYS A 218 -20.66 7.32 5.25
CA LYS A 218 -21.44 8.31 6.01
C LYS A 218 -22.91 8.27 5.59
#